data_315a9c8b6848c46622a9c4aea2d2215d
#
_entry.id   315a9c8b6848c46622a9c4aea2d2215d
#
_cell.length_a   1.000
_cell.length_b   1.000
_cell.length_c   1.000
_cell.angle_alpha   90.00
_cell.angle_beta   90.00
_cell.angle_gamma   90.00
#
_symmetry.space_group_name_H-M   'P 1'
#
loop_
_entity.id
_entity.type
_entity.pdbx_description
1 polymer ?
#
loop_
_entity_poly.entity_id
_entity_poly.type
_entity_poly.pdbx_seq_one_letter_code
_entity_poly.pdbx_strand_id
1 'polypeptide(L)'
;WKSAEPGVLFWDTIIRESIPDCYADEGFTTVSTNPCGEIPLCPYDSCRLLAMNLLSYVENPFKADAKFDFEKFRSHVYKAMHMMDDIIDLELEKVELIIEKIADDPEDMDVRRVELELWKKIREMAQKGRRTGLGITAEGDMLAALGLRYGTQEATDFAVEVQKALALAAYGASVKLAAERGAFPLYDAAKEANNPMIARIREADPALYEEMTKVGRRNIAMLTIAPTGTTSLMSQTTSGIEPVFRTVYKRRRKINPSDVDTHVDYEDETGEKFQEYNVYHHNFVKWLEASGYDTSKLATISDAELNEWVAASPYHGATANDIDWVA
;
A
#
# COMPACT_ATOMS: atom_id res chain seq x y z
N TRP A 1 -7.21 26.09 -1.60
CA TRP A 1 -7.73 25.72 -2.91
C TRP A 1 -6.77 26.05 -4.06
N LYS A 2 -6.25 27.29 -4.14
CA LYS A 2 -5.33 27.70 -5.22
C LYS A 2 -3.99 26.96 -5.23
N SER A 3 -3.53 26.51 -4.08
CA SER A 3 -2.24 25.81 -3.89
C SER A 3 -2.38 24.30 -3.73
N ALA A 4 -3.61 23.76 -3.73
CA ALA A 4 -3.94 22.38 -3.32
C ALA A 4 -3.46 22.01 -1.90
N GLU A 5 -3.16 23.00 -1.07
CA GLU A 5 -2.74 22.85 0.31
C GLU A 5 -3.62 23.73 1.23
N PRO A 6 -3.90 23.31 2.46
CA PRO A 6 -3.65 21.99 3.04
C PRO A 6 -4.58 20.91 2.49
N GLY A 7 -4.25 19.62 2.71
CA GLY A 7 -5.15 18.49 2.42
C GLY A 7 -6.41 18.53 3.27
N VAL A 8 -7.47 17.85 2.82
CA VAL A 8 -8.76 17.75 3.50
C VAL A 8 -9.06 16.31 3.86
N LEU A 9 -9.47 16.06 5.11
CA LEU A 9 -9.98 14.78 5.58
C LEU A 9 -11.49 14.89 5.85
N PHE A 10 -12.28 13.97 5.30
CA PHE A 10 -13.71 13.88 5.56
C PHE A 10 -13.94 13.10 6.87
N TRP A 11 -13.82 13.82 7.99
CA TRP A 11 -13.74 13.22 9.32
C TRP A 11 -14.96 12.37 9.69
N ASP A 12 -16.15 12.83 9.39
CA ASP A 12 -17.40 12.06 9.65
C ASP A 12 -17.42 10.75 8.87
N THR A 13 -16.87 10.73 7.64
CA THR A 13 -16.72 9.51 6.84
C THR A 13 -15.72 8.58 7.48
N ILE A 14 -14.57 9.09 7.92
CA ILE A 14 -13.55 8.29 8.61
C ILE A 14 -14.16 7.58 9.83
N ILE A 15 -14.81 8.31 10.72
CA ILE A 15 -15.41 7.76 11.93
C ILE A 15 -16.49 6.72 11.60
N ARG A 16 -17.34 7.00 10.62
CA ARG A 16 -18.43 6.08 10.21
C ARG A 16 -17.89 4.76 9.65
N GLU A 17 -16.80 4.79 8.88
CA GLU A 17 -16.24 3.60 8.24
C GLU A 17 -15.26 2.84 9.14
N SER A 18 -14.67 3.52 10.12
CA SER A 18 -13.66 2.96 11.02
C SER A 18 -14.23 1.91 11.96
N ILE A 19 -13.73 0.69 11.88
CA ILE A 19 -14.12 -0.37 12.82
C ILE A 19 -13.59 -0.10 14.23
N PRO A 20 -12.34 0.37 14.43
CA PRO A 20 -11.86 0.74 15.77
C PRO A 20 -12.78 1.70 16.50
N ASP A 21 -13.43 2.64 15.85
CA ASP A 21 -14.35 3.58 16.49
C ASP A 21 -15.63 2.92 17.04
N CYS A 22 -15.94 1.67 16.66
CA CYS A 22 -16.96 0.87 17.33
C CYS A 22 -16.59 0.55 18.80
N TYR A 23 -15.32 0.72 19.15
CA TYR A 23 -14.74 0.49 20.50
C TYR A 23 -14.24 1.79 21.12
N ALA A 24 -14.87 2.94 20.81
CA ALA A 24 -14.49 4.24 21.33
C ALA A 24 -14.52 4.31 22.88
N ASP A 25 -15.46 3.59 23.49
CA ASP A 25 -15.59 3.42 24.94
C ASP A 25 -14.41 2.65 25.59
N GLU A 26 -13.64 1.92 24.79
CA GLU A 26 -12.45 1.15 25.19
C GLU A 26 -11.12 1.85 24.83
N GLY A 27 -11.18 3.10 24.41
CA GLY A 27 -10.02 3.92 24.04
C GLY A 27 -9.65 3.91 22.56
N PHE A 28 -10.43 3.26 21.69
CA PHE A 28 -10.19 3.21 20.25
C PHE A 28 -10.87 4.34 19.46
N THR A 29 -11.00 5.52 20.04
CA THR A 29 -11.47 6.71 19.31
C THR A 29 -10.39 7.22 18.37
N THR A 30 -10.71 7.34 17.09
CA THR A 30 -9.81 7.97 16.10
C THR A 30 -9.59 9.44 16.43
N VAL A 31 -8.35 9.86 16.61
CA VAL A 31 -7.97 11.25 16.95
C VAL A 31 -7.09 11.90 15.91
N SER A 32 -6.46 11.12 15.03
CA SER A 32 -5.52 11.58 14.01
C SER A 32 -5.45 10.57 12.88
N THR A 33 -4.67 10.87 11.85
CA THR A 33 -4.18 9.89 10.88
C THR A 33 -2.66 9.82 10.98
N ASN A 34 -2.06 8.78 10.38
CA ASN A 34 -0.63 8.80 10.07
C ASN A 34 -0.31 9.92 9.04
N PRO A 35 0.96 10.28 8.80
CA PRO A 35 1.32 11.39 7.92
C PRO A 35 0.77 11.29 6.49
N CYS A 36 0.66 10.06 5.94
CA CYS A 36 0.15 9.85 4.58
C CYS A 36 -1.39 9.75 4.52
N GLY A 37 -2.09 9.71 5.65
CA GLY A 37 -3.54 9.77 5.75
C GLY A 37 -4.28 8.46 5.54
N GLU A 38 -3.58 7.35 5.26
CA GLU A 38 -4.20 6.06 4.95
C GLU A 38 -4.68 5.26 6.17
N ILE A 39 -4.23 5.62 7.39
CA ILE A 39 -4.64 4.95 8.61
C ILE A 39 -5.20 5.96 9.62
N PRO A 40 -6.51 5.90 9.92
CA PRO A 40 -7.09 6.55 11.10
C PRO A 40 -6.54 5.91 12.36
N LEU A 41 -5.93 6.69 13.24
CA LEU A 41 -5.24 6.21 14.44
C LEU A 41 -5.92 6.67 15.72
N CYS A 42 -6.00 5.74 16.67
CA CYS A 42 -6.35 5.97 18.06
C CYS A 42 -5.11 6.41 18.85
N PRO A 43 -5.25 7.00 20.05
CA PRO A 43 -4.10 7.29 20.92
C PRO A 43 -3.26 6.02 21.17
N TYR A 44 -1.93 6.17 21.08
CA TYR A 44 -0.95 5.09 21.33
C TYR A 44 -1.04 3.89 20.38
N ASP A 45 -1.77 4.03 19.26
CA ASP A 45 -1.89 3.01 18.22
C ASP A 45 -0.69 3.03 17.26
N SER A 46 -0.55 2.01 16.45
CA SER A 46 0.59 1.83 15.56
C SER A 46 0.15 1.45 14.14
N CYS A 47 0.94 1.89 13.16
CA CYS A 47 0.79 1.61 11.75
C CYS A 47 1.81 0.53 11.34
N ARG A 48 1.35 -0.70 11.08
CA ARG A 48 2.17 -1.82 10.62
C ARG A 48 1.77 -2.15 9.20
N LEU A 49 2.70 -2.04 8.25
CA LEU A 49 2.41 -2.10 6.82
C LEU A 49 3.02 -3.33 6.16
N LEU A 50 2.24 -3.98 5.30
CA LEU A 50 2.68 -4.95 4.33
C LEU A 50 1.92 -4.72 3.02
N ALA A 51 2.63 -4.68 1.88
CA ALA A 51 2.00 -4.48 0.57
C ALA A 51 2.19 -5.69 -0.33
N MET A 52 1.09 -6.20 -0.88
CA MET A 52 1.07 -7.26 -1.88
C MET A 52 1.38 -6.66 -3.25
N ASN A 53 2.41 -7.15 -3.94
CA ASN A 53 2.74 -6.71 -5.29
C ASN A 53 1.80 -7.40 -6.30
N LEU A 54 0.78 -6.67 -6.78
CA LEU A 54 -0.27 -7.21 -7.63
C LEU A 54 0.24 -7.74 -8.96
N LEU A 55 1.27 -7.12 -9.56
CA LEU A 55 1.86 -7.59 -10.81
C LEU A 55 2.38 -9.03 -10.70
N SER A 56 2.82 -9.47 -9.52
CA SER A 56 3.33 -10.83 -9.28
C SER A 56 2.28 -11.92 -9.37
N TYR A 57 1.01 -11.55 -9.48
CA TYR A 57 -0.13 -12.47 -9.63
C TYR A 57 -0.70 -12.47 -11.05
N VAL A 58 -0.11 -11.73 -11.98
CA VAL A 58 -0.49 -11.79 -13.40
C VAL A 58 0.29 -12.90 -14.08
N GLU A 59 -0.41 -13.92 -14.55
CA GLU A 59 0.13 -14.93 -15.42
C GLU A 59 0.19 -14.42 -16.86
N ASN A 60 1.23 -14.76 -17.60
CA ASN A 60 1.46 -14.30 -18.98
C ASN A 60 1.34 -12.78 -19.17
N PRO A 61 2.02 -11.94 -18.32
CA PRO A 61 1.86 -10.51 -18.37
C PRO A 61 2.11 -9.94 -19.77
N PHE A 62 1.30 -8.98 -20.19
CA PHE A 62 1.36 -8.31 -21.49
C PHE A 62 1.05 -9.18 -22.71
N LYS A 63 0.46 -10.37 -22.51
CA LYS A 63 0.03 -11.25 -23.62
C LYS A 63 -1.49 -11.32 -23.70
N ALA A 64 -2.00 -11.80 -24.82
CA ALA A 64 -3.44 -11.91 -25.05
C ALA A 64 -4.18 -12.85 -24.08
N ASP A 65 -3.45 -13.80 -23.48
CA ASP A 65 -3.95 -14.74 -22.47
C ASP A 65 -3.56 -14.36 -21.02
N ALA A 66 -3.19 -13.09 -20.80
CA ALA A 66 -2.89 -12.58 -19.47
C ALA A 66 -4.10 -12.71 -18.55
N LYS A 67 -3.88 -13.23 -17.35
CA LYS A 67 -4.93 -13.35 -16.33
C LYS A 67 -4.38 -13.20 -14.93
N PHE A 68 -5.22 -12.75 -13.99
CA PHE A 68 -4.86 -12.64 -12.59
C PHE A 68 -5.16 -13.94 -11.84
N ASP A 69 -4.17 -14.47 -11.14
CA ASP A 69 -4.29 -15.67 -10.32
C ASP A 69 -4.87 -15.35 -8.93
N PHE A 70 -6.19 -15.32 -8.85
CA PHE A 70 -6.92 -15.04 -7.60
C PHE A 70 -6.70 -16.12 -6.54
N GLU A 71 -6.46 -17.38 -6.91
CA GLU A 71 -6.24 -18.46 -5.95
C GLU A 71 -4.91 -18.28 -5.23
N LYS A 72 -3.84 -18.09 -5.99
CA LYS A 72 -2.50 -17.79 -5.46
C LYS A 72 -2.51 -16.50 -4.63
N PHE A 73 -3.21 -15.46 -5.11
CA PHE A 73 -3.34 -14.19 -4.41
C PHE A 73 -3.98 -14.39 -3.03
N ARG A 74 -5.17 -15.00 -2.95
CA ARG A 74 -5.84 -15.29 -1.67
C ARG A 74 -4.98 -16.13 -0.74
N SER A 75 -4.33 -17.16 -1.25
CA SER A 75 -3.40 -18.00 -0.47
C SER A 75 -2.27 -17.20 0.15
N HIS A 76 -1.70 -16.25 -0.60
CA HIS A 76 -0.64 -15.38 -0.11
C HIS A 76 -1.14 -14.33 0.88
N VAL A 77 -2.37 -13.81 0.71
CA VAL A 77 -3.01 -12.92 1.68
C VAL A 77 -3.16 -13.60 3.04
N TYR A 78 -3.55 -14.88 3.09
CA TYR A 78 -3.58 -15.66 4.32
C TYR A 78 -2.21 -15.69 5.02
N LYS A 79 -1.14 -15.97 4.27
CA LYS A 79 0.24 -16.00 4.82
C LYS A 79 0.69 -14.62 5.28
N ALA A 80 0.35 -13.57 4.51
CA ALA A 80 0.67 -12.20 4.87
C ALA A 80 0.01 -11.78 6.18
N MET A 81 -1.25 -12.15 6.43
CA MET A 81 -1.94 -11.87 7.68
C MET A 81 -1.29 -12.59 8.87
N HIS A 82 -0.85 -13.85 8.71
CA HIS A 82 -0.08 -14.56 9.73
C HIS A 82 1.21 -13.81 10.06
N MET A 83 1.99 -13.44 9.03
CA MET A 83 3.24 -12.69 9.22
C MET A 83 3.01 -11.36 9.94
N MET A 84 1.92 -10.66 9.62
CA MET A 84 1.60 -9.39 10.26
C MET A 84 1.17 -9.57 11.72
N ASP A 85 0.47 -10.64 12.06
CA ASP A 85 0.16 -10.95 13.46
C ASP A 85 1.43 -11.31 14.26
N ASP A 86 2.37 -12.05 13.63
CA ASP A 86 3.68 -12.36 14.23
C ASP A 86 4.54 -11.09 14.43
N ILE A 87 4.48 -10.12 13.52
CA ILE A 87 5.16 -8.81 13.68
C ILE A 87 4.64 -8.07 14.93
N ILE A 88 3.34 -8.17 15.24
CA ILE A 88 2.79 -7.58 16.46
C ILE A 88 3.37 -8.25 17.72
N ASP A 89 3.53 -9.57 17.71
CA ASP A 89 4.13 -10.28 18.83
C ASP A 89 5.60 -9.90 19.02
N LEU A 90 6.37 -9.80 17.92
CA LEU A 90 7.77 -9.31 17.96
C LEU A 90 7.87 -7.84 18.44
N GLU A 91 6.93 -6.99 18.06
CA GLU A 91 6.85 -5.62 18.58
C GLU A 91 6.57 -5.61 20.08
N LEU A 92 5.63 -6.43 20.55
CA LEU A 92 5.32 -6.55 21.98
C LEU A 92 6.52 -7.03 22.79
N GLU A 93 7.26 -8.03 22.30
CA GLU A 93 8.52 -8.46 22.93
C GLU A 93 9.54 -7.30 23.02
N LYS A 94 9.66 -6.50 21.94
CA LYS A 94 10.55 -5.34 21.93
C LYS A 94 10.08 -4.24 22.89
N VAL A 95 8.78 -4.01 23.00
CA VAL A 95 8.19 -3.04 23.94
C VAL A 95 8.47 -3.46 25.40
N GLU A 96 8.37 -4.76 25.73
CA GLU A 96 8.75 -5.24 27.08
C GLU A 96 10.21 -4.94 27.40
N LEU A 97 11.14 -5.22 26.48
CA LEU A 97 12.56 -4.89 26.65
C LEU A 97 12.81 -3.39 26.85
N ILE A 98 12.04 -2.53 26.17
CA ILE A 98 12.11 -1.07 26.33
C ILE A 98 11.62 -0.68 27.73
N ILE A 99 10.51 -1.23 28.20
CA ILE A 99 9.95 -0.98 29.53
C ILE A 99 10.94 -1.41 30.63
N GLU A 100 11.55 -2.60 30.49
CA GLU A 100 12.58 -3.09 31.40
C GLU A 100 13.80 -2.14 31.41
N LYS A 101 14.29 -1.74 30.24
CA LYS A 101 15.40 -0.80 30.12
C LYS A 101 15.11 0.53 30.83
N ILE A 102 13.95 1.12 30.62
CA ILE A 102 13.58 2.41 31.23
C ILE A 102 13.50 2.28 32.76
N ALA A 103 13.05 1.12 33.29
CA ALA A 103 12.99 0.90 34.71
C ALA A 103 14.37 0.97 35.41
N ASP A 104 15.44 0.58 34.70
CA ASP A 104 16.84 0.57 35.16
C ASP A 104 17.65 1.77 34.69
N ASP A 105 17.07 2.70 33.91
CA ASP A 105 17.77 3.86 33.36
C ASP A 105 18.20 4.84 34.48
N PRO A 106 19.43 5.41 34.46
CA PRO A 106 19.92 6.37 35.45
C PRO A 106 19.31 7.78 35.33
N GLU A 107 18.38 8.00 34.41
CA GLU A 107 17.71 9.29 34.21
C GLU A 107 16.84 9.72 35.41
N ASP A 108 16.40 10.99 35.42
CA ASP A 108 15.51 11.56 36.42
C ASP A 108 14.21 10.74 36.54
N MET A 109 13.74 10.59 37.81
CA MET A 109 12.55 9.81 38.10
C MET A 109 11.28 10.30 37.38
N ASP A 110 11.14 11.61 37.13
CA ASP A 110 9.97 12.14 36.46
C ASP A 110 10.02 11.83 34.96
N VAL A 111 11.20 11.84 34.33
CA VAL A 111 11.39 11.41 32.94
C VAL A 111 11.04 9.95 32.80
N ARG A 112 11.65 9.08 33.62
CA ARG A 112 11.35 7.63 33.61
C ARG A 112 9.88 7.32 33.79
N ARG A 113 9.19 8.02 34.70
CA ARG A 113 7.76 7.82 34.92
C ARG A 113 6.94 8.12 33.68
N VAL A 114 7.21 9.23 33.00
CA VAL A 114 6.50 9.63 31.77
C VAL A 114 6.74 8.60 30.65
N GLU A 115 7.98 8.18 30.45
CA GLU A 115 8.32 7.17 29.45
C GLU A 115 7.69 5.80 29.74
N LEU A 116 7.74 5.34 30.98
CA LEU A 116 7.10 4.08 31.39
C LEU A 116 5.59 4.12 31.16
N GLU A 117 4.92 5.22 31.50
CA GLU A 117 3.48 5.38 31.25
C GLU A 117 3.17 5.34 29.76
N LEU A 118 3.98 5.99 28.91
CA LEU A 118 3.83 6.00 27.46
C LEU A 118 3.95 4.59 26.89
N TRP A 119 5.04 3.87 27.20
CA TRP A 119 5.29 2.55 26.64
C TRP A 119 4.30 1.49 27.13
N LYS A 120 3.83 1.61 28.37
CA LYS A 120 2.74 0.77 28.91
C LYS A 120 1.43 0.96 28.14
N LYS A 121 1.08 2.20 27.77
CA LYS A 121 -0.11 2.50 26.98
C LYS A 121 0.03 1.98 25.54
N ILE A 122 1.20 2.14 24.92
CA ILE A 122 1.49 1.57 23.60
C ILE A 122 1.32 0.05 23.63
N ARG A 123 1.90 -0.63 24.64
CA ARG A 123 1.73 -2.06 24.84
C ARG A 123 0.26 -2.46 24.96
N GLU A 124 -0.48 -1.78 25.81
CA GLU A 124 -1.90 -2.04 26.06
C GLU A 124 -2.73 -1.94 24.77
N MET A 125 -2.56 -0.87 24.00
CA MET A 125 -3.27 -0.68 22.73
C MET A 125 -2.90 -1.72 21.69
N ALA A 126 -1.62 -2.06 21.58
CA ALA A 126 -1.16 -3.12 20.69
C ALA A 126 -1.75 -4.49 21.04
N GLN A 127 -1.81 -4.84 22.34
CA GLN A 127 -2.40 -6.10 22.82
C GLN A 127 -3.92 -6.15 22.61
N LYS A 128 -4.63 -5.05 22.93
CA LYS A 128 -6.09 -4.98 22.81
C LYS A 128 -6.61 -5.01 21.38
N GLY A 129 -5.94 -4.31 20.46
CA GLY A 129 -6.43 -4.13 19.10
C GLY A 129 -5.76 -5.04 18.07
N ARG A 130 -4.47 -5.33 18.22
CA ARG A 130 -3.68 -6.10 17.24
C ARG A 130 -3.89 -5.61 15.80
N ARG A 131 -3.80 -4.28 15.61
CA ARG A 131 -4.00 -3.65 14.30
C ARG A 131 -2.91 -4.03 13.33
N THR A 132 -3.30 -4.37 12.08
CA THR A 132 -2.43 -4.53 10.94
C THR A 132 -2.81 -3.56 9.82
N GLY A 133 -1.97 -3.42 8.81
CA GLY A 133 -2.20 -2.60 7.62
C GLY A 133 -1.73 -3.34 6.37
N LEU A 134 -2.47 -4.39 6.00
CA LEU A 134 -2.22 -5.11 4.75
C LEU A 134 -2.83 -4.33 3.58
N GLY A 135 -2.01 -4.05 2.58
CA GLY A 135 -2.42 -3.33 1.38
C GLY A 135 -1.80 -3.91 0.12
N ILE A 136 -1.78 -3.10 -0.92
CA ILE A 136 -1.30 -3.48 -2.25
C ILE A 136 -0.30 -2.47 -2.80
N THR A 137 0.45 -2.88 -3.80
CA THR A 137 1.26 -2.02 -4.67
C THR A 137 1.21 -2.57 -6.09
N ALA A 138 1.63 -1.76 -7.08
CA ALA A 138 1.69 -2.14 -8.49
C ALA A 138 0.31 -2.35 -9.16
N GLU A 139 -0.74 -1.65 -8.74
CA GLU A 139 -2.05 -1.75 -9.39
C GLU A 139 -1.99 -1.26 -10.83
N GLY A 140 -1.35 -0.11 -11.10
CA GLY A 140 -1.20 0.41 -12.46
C GLY A 140 -0.47 -0.55 -13.40
N ASP A 141 0.59 -1.23 -12.92
CA ASP A 141 1.31 -2.23 -13.69
C ASP A 141 0.53 -3.54 -13.88
N MET A 142 -0.21 -3.96 -12.85
CA MET A 142 -1.12 -5.10 -12.97
C MET A 142 -2.16 -4.88 -14.06
N LEU A 143 -2.82 -3.73 -14.07
CA LEU A 143 -3.82 -3.38 -15.07
C LEU A 143 -3.20 -3.35 -16.47
N ALA A 144 -2.05 -2.70 -16.65
CA ALA A 144 -1.34 -2.67 -17.92
C ALA A 144 -0.93 -4.07 -18.40
N ALA A 145 -0.47 -4.93 -17.49
CA ALA A 145 -0.09 -6.31 -17.79
C ALA A 145 -1.26 -7.20 -18.22
N LEU A 146 -2.48 -6.86 -17.77
CA LEU A 146 -3.74 -7.50 -18.17
C LEU A 146 -4.36 -6.90 -19.43
N GLY A 147 -3.76 -5.83 -19.99
CA GLY A 147 -4.33 -5.10 -21.11
C GLY A 147 -5.51 -4.20 -20.73
N LEU A 148 -5.69 -3.91 -19.46
CA LEU A 148 -6.72 -3.01 -18.92
C LEU A 148 -6.13 -1.60 -18.81
N ARG A 149 -6.81 -0.63 -19.43
CA ARG A 149 -6.36 0.75 -19.42
C ARG A 149 -6.78 1.44 -18.12
N TYR A 150 -5.81 1.88 -17.34
CA TYR A 150 -6.07 2.64 -16.10
C TYR A 150 -6.94 3.89 -16.41
N GLY A 151 -7.94 4.16 -15.55
CA GLY A 151 -8.91 5.23 -15.72
C GLY A 151 -10.15 4.86 -16.55
N THR A 152 -10.30 3.61 -16.98
CA THR A 152 -11.53 3.10 -17.61
C THR A 152 -12.42 2.39 -16.59
N GLN A 153 -13.72 2.32 -16.86
CA GLN A 153 -14.67 1.59 -16.02
C GLN A 153 -14.29 0.11 -15.89
N GLU A 154 -13.84 -0.53 -16.97
CA GLU A 154 -13.42 -1.93 -16.97
C GLU A 154 -12.23 -2.17 -16.01
N ALA A 155 -11.24 -1.27 -16.04
CA ALA A 155 -10.10 -1.34 -15.12
C ALA A 155 -10.53 -1.11 -13.67
N THR A 156 -11.44 -0.17 -13.43
CA THR A 156 -12.00 0.11 -12.10
C THR A 156 -12.77 -1.09 -11.56
N ASP A 157 -13.64 -1.71 -12.37
CA ASP A 157 -14.42 -2.88 -11.99
C ASP A 157 -13.49 -4.04 -11.63
N PHE A 158 -12.43 -4.25 -12.39
CA PHE A 158 -11.42 -5.27 -12.10
C PHE A 158 -10.64 -4.98 -10.80
N ALA A 159 -10.24 -3.73 -10.58
CA ALA A 159 -9.59 -3.31 -9.33
C ALA A 159 -10.50 -3.56 -8.12
N VAL A 160 -11.80 -3.30 -8.23
CA VAL A 160 -12.80 -3.62 -7.19
C VAL A 160 -12.84 -5.12 -6.89
N GLU A 161 -12.78 -5.99 -7.91
CA GLU A 161 -12.73 -7.45 -7.70
C GLU A 161 -11.46 -7.88 -6.96
N VAL A 162 -10.30 -7.31 -7.29
CA VAL A 162 -9.03 -7.58 -6.60
C VAL A 162 -9.09 -7.12 -5.13
N GLN A 163 -9.60 -5.90 -4.87
CA GLN A 163 -9.74 -5.36 -3.52
C GLN A 163 -10.77 -6.17 -2.69
N LYS A 164 -11.86 -6.62 -3.29
CA LYS A 164 -12.81 -7.53 -2.66
C LYS A 164 -12.16 -8.86 -2.29
N ALA A 165 -11.36 -9.43 -3.18
CA ALA A 165 -10.62 -10.66 -2.91
C ALA A 165 -9.61 -10.49 -1.77
N LEU A 166 -8.89 -9.36 -1.73
CA LEU A 166 -8.01 -9.00 -0.62
C LEU A 166 -8.77 -8.95 0.70
N ALA A 167 -9.87 -8.20 0.74
CA ALA A 167 -10.65 -7.99 1.94
C ALA A 167 -11.20 -9.31 2.50
N LEU A 168 -11.88 -10.10 1.68
CA LEU A 168 -12.45 -11.38 2.12
C LEU A 168 -11.38 -12.37 2.59
N ALA A 169 -10.23 -12.44 1.89
CA ALA A 169 -9.13 -13.30 2.29
C ALA A 169 -8.47 -12.84 3.61
N ALA A 170 -8.29 -11.54 3.81
CA ALA A 170 -7.72 -10.99 5.04
C ALA A 170 -8.65 -11.21 6.26
N TYR A 171 -9.96 -10.97 6.08
CA TYR A 171 -10.93 -11.26 7.13
C TYR A 171 -11.01 -12.75 7.45
N GLY A 172 -11.05 -13.63 6.44
CA GLY A 172 -11.01 -15.08 6.64
C GLY A 172 -9.74 -15.54 7.34
N ALA A 173 -8.57 -14.96 7.01
CA ALA A 173 -7.32 -15.24 7.69
C ALA A 173 -7.37 -14.82 9.17
N SER A 174 -7.91 -13.63 9.47
CA SER A 174 -8.03 -13.12 10.84
C SER A 174 -9.01 -13.95 11.69
N VAL A 175 -10.09 -14.47 11.08
CA VAL A 175 -11.01 -15.42 11.75
C VAL A 175 -10.29 -16.74 12.06
N LYS A 176 -9.51 -17.30 11.12
CA LYS A 176 -8.72 -18.52 11.39
C LYS A 176 -7.67 -18.29 12.46
N LEU A 177 -6.97 -17.16 12.43
CA LEU A 177 -6.03 -16.76 13.48
C LEU A 177 -6.72 -16.63 14.84
N ALA A 178 -7.97 -16.13 14.90
CA ALA A 178 -8.75 -16.08 16.12
C ALA A 178 -9.08 -17.47 16.66
N ALA A 179 -9.40 -18.42 15.79
CA ALA A 179 -9.61 -19.82 16.18
C ALA A 179 -8.35 -20.48 16.73
N GLU A 180 -7.18 -20.12 16.20
CA GLU A 180 -5.88 -20.68 16.61
C GLU A 180 -5.28 -20.01 17.86
N ARG A 181 -5.39 -18.67 17.97
CA ARG A 181 -4.64 -17.82 18.91
C ARG A 181 -5.55 -16.97 19.81
N GLY A 182 -6.87 -17.07 19.65
CA GLY A 182 -7.87 -16.22 20.30
C GLY A 182 -8.17 -14.93 19.52
N ALA A 183 -9.39 -14.46 19.63
CA ALA A 183 -9.81 -13.17 19.08
C ALA A 183 -9.08 -12.01 19.79
N PHE A 184 -9.07 -10.81 19.18
CA PHE A 184 -8.62 -9.65 19.91
C PHE A 184 -9.52 -9.41 21.13
N PRO A 185 -8.96 -8.99 22.29
CA PRO A 185 -9.65 -9.06 23.59
C PRO A 185 -10.99 -8.32 23.67
N LEU A 186 -11.16 -7.27 22.85
CA LEU A 186 -12.35 -6.41 22.88
C LEU A 186 -13.44 -6.85 21.88
N TYR A 187 -13.21 -7.93 21.12
CA TYR A 187 -14.13 -8.31 20.05
C TYR A 187 -15.57 -8.46 20.55
N ASP A 188 -16.48 -7.69 19.96
CA ASP A 188 -17.91 -7.74 20.20
C ASP A 188 -18.65 -7.52 18.87
N ALA A 189 -19.27 -8.57 18.34
CA ALA A 189 -20.02 -8.52 17.11
C ALA A 189 -21.21 -7.54 17.16
N ALA A 190 -21.77 -7.29 18.34
CA ALA A 190 -22.89 -6.35 18.49
C ALA A 190 -22.45 -4.89 18.33
N LYS A 191 -21.24 -4.55 18.84
CA LYS A 191 -20.67 -3.20 18.63
C LYS A 191 -20.44 -2.89 17.14
N GLU A 192 -20.10 -3.89 16.35
CA GLU A 192 -19.75 -3.74 14.94
C GLU A 192 -20.92 -3.92 13.97
N ALA A 193 -22.10 -4.34 14.44
CA ALA A 193 -23.23 -4.76 13.60
C ALA A 193 -23.69 -3.72 12.57
N ASN A 194 -23.52 -2.43 12.89
CA ASN A 194 -23.90 -1.31 12.03
C ASN A 194 -22.73 -0.67 11.26
N ASN A 195 -21.50 -1.21 11.40
CA ASN A 195 -20.36 -0.67 10.69
C ASN A 195 -20.45 -0.98 9.18
N PRO A 196 -20.26 0.00 8.28
CA PRO A 196 -20.43 -0.21 6.83
C PRO A 196 -19.46 -1.24 6.25
N MET A 197 -18.21 -1.33 6.74
CA MET A 197 -17.27 -2.35 6.27
C MET A 197 -17.73 -3.76 6.63
N ILE A 198 -18.25 -3.95 7.85
CA ILE A 198 -18.81 -5.23 8.28
C ILE A 198 -20.06 -5.58 7.49
N ALA A 199 -20.90 -4.59 7.15
CA ALA A 199 -22.05 -4.80 6.28
C ALA A 199 -21.62 -5.29 4.88
N ARG A 200 -20.57 -4.70 4.29
CA ARG A 200 -20.00 -5.16 3.01
C ARG A 200 -19.45 -6.59 3.08
N ILE A 201 -18.78 -6.97 4.16
CA ILE A 201 -18.32 -8.37 4.35
C ILE A 201 -19.52 -9.32 4.44
N ARG A 202 -20.55 -8.97 5.21
CA ARG A 202 -21.78 -9.77 5.35
C ARG A 202 -22.49 -9.98 4.02
N GLU A 203 -22.57 -8.95 3.18
CA GLU A 203 -23.18 -9.03 1.85
C GLU A 203 -22.35 -9.87 0.89
N ALA A 204 -21.01 -9.69 0.90
CA ALA A 204 -20.10 -10.35 -0.04
C ALA A 204 -19.87 -11.83 0.29
N ASP A 205 -19.83 -12.20 1.57
CA ASP A 205 -19.62 -13.55 2.06
C ASP A 205 -20.38 -13.77 3.39
N PRO A 206 -21.66 -14.15 3.34
CA PRO A 206 -22.47 -14.41 4.54
C PRO A 206 -21.92 -15.52 5.44
N ALA A 207 -21.24 -16.53 4.84
CA ALA A 207 -20.67 -17.63 5.61
C ALA A 207 -19.47 -17.17 6.44
N LEU A 208 -18.58 -16.38 5.85
CA LEU A 208 -17.48 -15.74 6.56
C LEU A 208 -17.99 -14.84 7.69
N TYR A 209 -19.02 -14.04 7.44
CA TYR A 209 -19.62 -13.19 8.46
C TYR A 209 -20.20 -14.02 9.63
N GLU A 210 -20.89 -15.13 9.34
CA GLU A 210 -21.43 -16.02 10.38
C GLU A 210 -20.30 -16.67 11.20
N GLU A 211 -19.23 -17.12 10.55
CA GLU A 211 -18.06 -17.66 11.25
C GLU A 211 -17.38 -16.59 12.11
N MET A 212 -17.18 -15.39 11.59
CA MET A 212 -16.61 -14.26 12.31
C MET A 212 -17.43 -13.88 13.56
N THR A 213 -18.76 -13.91 13.46
CA THR A 213 -19.62 -13.63 14.63
C THR A 213 -19.50 -14.69 15.74
N LYS A 214 -19.22 -15.94 15.37
CA LYS A 214 -19.08 -17.06 16.32
C LYS A 214 -17.71 -17.14 16.95
N VAL A 215 -16.67 -16.97 16.15
CA VAL A 215 -15.26 -17.19 16.54
C VAL A 215 -14.56 -15.89 16.92
N GLY A 216 -15.02 -14.78 16.37
CA GLY A 216 -14.31 -13.50 16.40
C GLY A 216 -13.27 -13.39 15.31
N ARG A 217 -12.46 -12.33 15.35
CA ARG A 217 -11.26 -12.18 14.55
C ARG A 217 -10.07 -11.73 15.40
N ARG A 218 -8.87 -12.01 14.93
CA ARG A 218 -7.61 -11.74 15.63
C ARG A 218 -7.24 -10.27 15.71
N ASN A 219 -7.64 -9.47 14.70
CA ASN A 219 -7.18 -8.10 14.47
C ASN A 219 -8.36 -7.15 14.39
N ILE A 220 -8.31 -6.01 15.09
CA ILE A 220 -9.39 -4.98 15.09
C ILE A 220 -9.56 -4.31 13.74
N ALA A 221 -8.45 -4.02 13.05
CA ALA A 221 -8.40 -3.50 11.68
C ALA A 221 -7.24 -4.15 10.93
N MET A 222 -7.39 -4.38 9.62
CA MET A 222 -6.47 -5.22 8.87
C MET A 222 -5.93 -4.57 7.60
N LEU A 223 -6.69 -3.72 6.94
CA LEU A 223 -6.43 -3.26 5.58
C LEU A 223 -6.07 -1.78 5.53
N THR A 224 -5.22 -1.44 4.57
CA THR A 224 -4.86 -0.04 4.26
C THR A 224 -4.37 0.09 2.83
N ILE A 225 -4.42 1.30 2.27
CA ILE A 225 -3.80 1.64 0.98
C ILE A 225 -2.68 2.64 1.27
N ALA A 226 -1.50 2.11 1.56
CA ALA A 226 -0.31 2.93 1.77
C ALA A 226 0.29 3.42 0.45
N PRO A 227 1.01 4.55 0.42
CA PRO A 227 1.64 5.08 -0.79
C PRO A 227 2.68 4.14 -1.41
N THR A 228 3.36 3.33 -0.62
CA THR A 228 4.40 2.36 -1.04
C THR A 228 5.55 2.95 -1.89
N GLY A 229 5.84 4.25 -1.78
CA GLY A 229 6.79 4.94 -2.64
C GLY A 229 8.18 4.29 -2.70
N THR A 230 8.83 4.07 -1.55
CA THR A 230 10.13 3.39 -1.49
C THR A 230 10.05 1.92 -1.89
N THR A 231 9.02 1.22 -1.44
CA THR A 231 8.81 -0.21 -1.74
C THR A 231 8.62 -0.44 -3.25
N SER A 232 7.86 0.44 -3.91
CA SER A 232 7.65 0.36 -5.37
C SER A 232 8.92 0.63 -6.17
N LEU A 233 9.80 1.53 -5.69
CA LEU A 233 11.13 1.73 -6.29
C LEU A 233 11.99 0.46 -6.20
N MET A 234 11.96 -0.23 -5.06
CA MET A 234 12.68 -1.49 -4.88
C MET A 234 12.11 -2.61 -5.75
N SER A 235 10.79 -2.71 -5.88
CA SER A 235 10.12 -3.70 -6.72
C SER A 235 10.07 -3.31 -8.21
N GLN A 236 10.45 -2.07 -8.54
CA GLN A 236 10.43 -1.51 -9.89
C GLN A 236 9.03 -1.53 -10.53
N THR A 237 8.04 -1.11 -9.74
CA THR A 237 6.63 -1.09 -10.12
C THR A 237 6.00 0.28 -9.89
N THR A 238 4.73 0.45 -10.31
CA THR A 238 3.90 1.58 -9.87
C THR A 238 3.63 1.51 -8.37
N SER A 239 3.38 2.66 -7.73
CA SER A 239 3.13 2.78 -6.30
C SER A 239 1.65 2.58 -5.97
N GLY A 240 1.36 1.84 -4.90
CA GLY A 240 0.00 1.68 -4.38
C GLY A 240 -1.03 1.41 -5.46
N ILE A 241 -2.07 2.24 -5.48
CA ILE A 241 -3.15 2.26 -6.49
C ILE A 241 -2.88 3.25 -7.63
N GLU A 242 -1.72 3.91 -7.65
CA GLU A 242 -1.43 4.97 -8.61
C GLU A 242 -1.17 4.41 -10.02
N PRO A 243 -1.53 5.17 -11.08
CA PRO A 243 -1.08 4.87 -12.43
C PRO A 243 0.42 5.10 -12.57
N VAL A 244 1.00 4.67 -13.69
CA VAL A 244 2.37 5.06 -14.03
C VAL A 244 2.48 6.58 -14.14
N PHE A 245 3.49 7.18 -13.50
CA PHE A 245 3.68 8.64 -13.58
C PHE A 245 3.99 9.07 -15.02
N ARG A 246 4.99 8.45 -15.63
CA ARG A 246 5.35 8.58 -17.04
C ARG A 246 5.98 7.28 -17.52
N THR A 247 5.64 6.88 -18.74
CA THR A 247 6.23 5.70 -19.39
C THR A 247 7.71 5.92 -19.69
N VAL A 248 8.04 7.13 -20.16
CA VAL A 248 9.40 7.58 -20.43
C VAL A 248 9.53 9.06 -20.07
N TYR A 249 10.65 9.46 -19.52
CA TYR A 249 10.97 10.88 -19.31
C TYR A 249 12.47 11.13 -19.46
N LYS A 250 12.83 12.36 -19.91
CA LYS A 250 14.22 12.81 -19.96
C LYS A 250 14.66 13.26 -18.57
N ARG A 251 15.72 12.67 -18.07
CA ARG A 251 16.39 13.07 -16.84
C ARG A 251 17.64 13.88 -17.20
N ARG A 252 17.79 15.03 -16.53
CA ARG A 252 18.97 15.85 -16.61
C ARG A 252 19.79 15.62 -15.34
N ARG A 253 21.05 15.19 -15.51
CA ARG A 253 22.01 14.98 -14.43
C ARG A 253 23.15 15.98 -14.56
N LYS A 254 23.47 16.71 -13.51
CA LYS A 254 24.66 17.55 -13.45
C LYS A 254 25.91 16.66 -13.56
N ILE A 255 26.84 17.08 -14.41
CA ILE A 255 28.14 16.41 -14.60
C ILE A 255 29.08 16.92 -13.51
N ASN A 256 29.66 16.03 -12.73
CA ASN A 256 30.63 16.42 -11.72
C ASN A 256 32.02 16.61 -12.39
N PRO A 257 32.90 17.44 -11.80
CA PRO A 257 34.28 17.64 -12.34
C PRO A 257 35.07 16.35 -12.52
N SER A 258 34.73 15.29 -11.80
CA SER A 258 35.36 13.97 -11.89
C SER A 258 34.87 13.13 -13.08
N ASP A 259 33.76 13.51 -13.72
CA ASP A 259 33.10 12.76 -14.80
C ASP A 259 33.69 13.19 -16.17
N VAL A 260 35.01 13.06 -16.36
CA VAL A 260 35.79 13.63 -17.47
C VAL A 260 35.40 13.12 -18.86
N ASP A 261 34.85 11.91 -18.96
CA ASP A 261 34.46 11.27 -20.23
C ASP A 261 32.96 11.37 -20.54
N THR A 262 32.22 12.15 -19.74
CA THR A 262 30.77 12.25 -19.91
C THR A 262 30.41 13.28 -20.99
N HIS A 263 29.57 12.88 -21.96
CA HIS A 263 29.03 13.78 -22.97
C HIS A 263 28.21 14.90 -22.32
N VAL A 264 28.41 16.14 -22.79
CA VAL A 264 27.65 17.31 -22.34
C VAL A 264 26.52 17.57 -23.34
N ASP A 265 25.28 17.39 -22.89
CA ASP A 265 24.10 17.63 -23.69
C ASP A 265 23.53 19.03 -23.50
N TYR A 266 23.78 19.65 -22.34
CA TYR A 266 23.27 20.98 -22.00
C TYR A 266 24.23 21.71 -21.05
N GLU A 267 24.40 23.00 -21.25
CA GLU A 267 25.10 23.91 -20.36
C GLU A 267 24.16 25.07 -19.99
N ASP A 268 24.02 25.35 -18.71
CA ASP A 268 23.15 26.42 -18.22
C ASP A 268 23.85 27.80 -18.25
N GLU A 269 23.11 28.86 -17.89
CA GLU A 269 23.60 30.25 -17.88
C GLU A 269 24.75 30.48 -16.88
N THR A 270 24.93 29.57 -15.94
CA THR A 270 26.03 29.63 -14.94
C THR A 270 27.28 28.83 -15.35
N GLY A 271 27.24 28.18 -16.51
CA GLY A 271 28.33 27.32 -17.01
C GLY A 271 28.31 25.91 -16.43
N GLU A 272 27.24 25.50 -15.76
CA GLU A 272 27.07 24.15 -15.24
C GLU A 272 26.68 23.19 -16.37
N LYS A 273 27.35 22.04 -16.43
CA LYS A 273 27.19 21.04 -17.49
C LYS A 273 26.31 19.89 -17.06
N PHE A 274 25.45 19.45 -17.98
CA PHE A 274 24.46 18.41 -17.73
C PHE A 274 24.47 17.35 -18.84
N GLN A 275 24.24 16.11 -18.42
CA GLN A 275 23.93 14.99 -19.30
C GLN A 275 22.42 14.76 -19.29
N GLU A 276 21.82 14.54 -20.47
CA GLU A 276 20.41 14.15 -20.62
C GLU A 276 20.32 12.70 -21.10
N TYR A 277 19.42 11.94 -20.49
CA TYR A 277 19.13 10.57 -20.90
C TYR A 277 17.68 10.20 -20.60
N ASN A 278 17.15 9.24 -21.37
CA ASN A 278 15.81 8.72 -21.14
C ASN A 278 15.82 7.76 -19.94
N VAL A 279 14.83 7.93 -19.07
CA VAL A 279 14.50 6.99 -18.01
C VAL A 279 13.20 6.31 -18.39
N TYR A 280 13.21 5.00 -18.39
CA TYR A 280 12.10 4.16 -18.80
C TYR A 280 11.43 3.56 -17.58
N HIS A 281 10.10 3.52 -17.56
CA HIS A 281 9.38 2.72 -16.60
C HIS A 281 9.74 1.25 -16.81
N HIS A 282 10.12 0.55 -15.74
CA HIS A 282 10.70 -0.78 -15.84
C HIS A 282 9.77 -1.79 -16.54
N ASN A 283 8.49 -1.78 -16.20
CA ASN A 283 7.52 -2.70 -16.80
C ASN A 283 7.12 -2.30 -18.23
N PHE A 284 7.34 -1.06 -18.67
CA PHE A 284 7.29 -0.69 -20.09
C PHE A 284 8.37 -1.40 -20.89
N VAL A 285 9.59 -1.48 -20.36
CA VAL A 285 10.68 -2.23 -21.02
C VAL A 285 10.34 -3.71 -21.11
N LYS A 286 9.79 -4.31 -20.05
CA LYS A 286 9.31 -5.71 -20.09
C LYS A 286 8.19 -5.91 -21.12
N TRP A 287 7.29 -4.94 -21.25
CA TRP A 287 6.27 -5.00 -22.31
C TRP A 287 6.88 -4.95 -23.71
N LEU A 288 7.87 -4.08 -23.95
CA LEU A 288 8.60 -4.03 -25.22
C LEU A 288 9.22 -5.41 -25.58
N GLU A 289 9.91 -6.02 -24.62
CA GLU A 289 10.50 -7.35 -24.77
C GLU A 289 9.44 -8.42 -25.09
N ALA A 290 8.33 -8.44 -24.32
CA ALA A 290 7.23 -9.37 -24.52
C ALA A 290 6.53 -9.22 -25.88
N SER A 291 6.55 -7.98 -26.42
CA SER A 291 5.97 -7.61 -27.72
C SER A 291 6.96 -7.72 -28.90
N GLY A 292 8.20 -8.16 -28.65
CA GLY A 292 9.21 -8.39 -29.68
C GLY A 292 9.94 -7.14 -30.18
N TYR A 293 9.89 -6.04 -29.46
CA TYR A 293 10.69 -4.85 -29.76
C TYR A 293 12.16 -5.08 -29.41
N ASP A 294 13.05 -4.49 -30.21
CA ASP A 294 14.50 -4.54 -29.95
C ASP A 294 14.92 -3.53 -28.88
N THR A 295 14.92 -3.95 -27.63
CA THR A 295 15.26 -3.09 -26.48
C THR A 295 16.73 -2.64 -26.44
N SER A 296 17.63 -3.26 -27.24
CA SER A 296 19.02 -2.79 -27.37
C SER A 296 19.13 -1.39 -27.98
N LYS A 297 18.12 -0.96 -28.72
CA LYS A 297 18.01 0.37 -29.33
C LYS A 297 17.66 1.48 -28.34
N LEU A 298 17.19 1.17 -27.12
CA LEU A 298 16.71 2.17 -26.15
C LEU A 298 17.74 3.26 -25.79
N ALA A 299 19.03 2.95 -25.91
CA ALA A 299 20.10 3.91 -25.65
C ALA A 299 20.26 4.96 -26.80
N THR A 300 19.82 4.64 -28.00
CA THR A 300 20.07 5.44 -29.21
C THR A 300 18.81 5.73 -30.04
N ILE A 301 17.65 5.28 -29.58
CA ILE A 301 16.37 5.43 -30.25
C ILE A 301 16.02 6.90 -30.48
N SER A 302 15.50 7.24 -31.65
CA SER A 302 14.99 8.58 -31.91
C SER A 302 13.71 8.87 -31.10
N ASP A 303 13.49 10.15 -30.77
CA ASP A 303 12.26 10.56 -30.07
C ASP A 303 10.99 10.18 -30.86
N ALA A 304 11.04 10.22 -32.21
CA ALA A 304 9.91 9.85 -33.06
C ALA A 304 9.56 8.35 -32.95
N GLU A 305 10.54 7.48 -33.11
CA GLU A 305 10.36 6.03 -32.95
C GLU A 305 9.94 5.64 -31.54
N LEU A 306 10.54 6.28 -30.53
CA LEU A 306 10.16 6.06 -29.13
C LEU A 306 8.71 6.44 -28.86
N ASN A 307 8.23 7.56 -29.39
CA ASN A 307 6.84 7.98 -29.26
C ASN A 307 5.87 6.99 -29.92
N GLU A 308 6.25 6.36 -31.05
CA GLU A 308 5.46 5.29 -31.67
C GLU A 308 5.36 4.06 -30.73
N TRP A 309 6.47 3.67 -30.08
CA TRP A 309 6.47 2.56 -29.13
C TRP A 309 5.63 2.85 -27.89
N VAL A 310 5.73 4.08 -27.36
CA VAL A 310 4.90 4.53 -26.24
C VAL A 310 3.41 4.51 -26.63
N ALA A 311 3.07 5.00 -27.82
CA ALA A 311 1.69 5.03 -28.30
C ALA A 311 1.08 3.63 -28.51
N ALA A 312 1.91 2.61 -28.80
CA ALA A 312 1.48 1.23 -28.92
C ALA A 312 1.34 0.50 -27.58
N SER A 313 1.86 1.07 -26.50
CA SER A 313 1.93 0.41 -25.18
C SER A 313 0.60 0.43 -24.44
N PRO A 314 0.37 -0.52 -23.51
CA PRO A 314 -0.80 -0.51 -22.63
C PRO A 314 -0.82 0.66 -21.64
N TYR A 315 0.29 1.41 -21.53
CA TYR A 315 0.41 2.62 -20.72
C TYR A 315 -0.04 3.88 -21.45
N HIS A 316 -0.30 3.81 -22.76
CA HIS A 316 -0.74 4.97 -23.55
C HIS A 316 -2.10 5.49 -23.10
N GLY A 317 -2.16 6.78 -22.76
CA GLY A 317 -3.37 7.41 -22.24
C GLY A 317 -3.78 6.90 -20.84
N ALA A 318 -2.85 6.27 -20.12
CA ALA A 318 -3.04 5.71 -18.78
C ALA A 318 -2.00 6.21 -17.77
N THR A 319 -1.26 7.29 -18.12
CA THR A 319 -0.30 7.91 -17.19
C THR A 319 -0.99 8.92 -16.29
N ALA A 320 -0.33 9.31 -15.20
CA ALA A 320 -0.85 10.30 -14.26
C ALA A 320 -1.28 11.63 -14.92
N ASN A 321 -0.71 11.97 -16.07
CA ASN A 321 -1.05 13.18 -16.82
C ASN A 321 -2.23 13.01 -17.79
N ASP A 322 -2.61 11.78 -18.10
CA ASP A 322 -3.64 11.47 -19.12
C ASP A 322 -5.01 11.22 -18.49
N ILE A 323 -5.05 10.94 -17.20
CA ILE A 323 -6.26 10.53 -16.47
C ILE A 323 -7.10 11.75 -16.12
N ASP A 324 -8.40 11.64 -16.30
CA ASP A 324 -9.36 12.57 -15.72
C ASP A 324 -9.56 12.25 -14.22
N TRP A 325 -8.92 13.05 -13.37
CA TRP A 325 -8.98 12.89 -11.92
C TRP A 325 -10.32 13.32 -11.30
N VAL A 326 -11.24 13.86 -12.09
CA VAL A 326 -12.56 14.31 -11.64
C VAL A 326 -13.65 13.27 -11.95
N ALA A 327 -13.46 12.51 -13.02
CA ALA A 327 -14.36 11.43 -13.42
C ALA A 327 -14.15 10.18 -12.56
#